data_6337725db0d9b26759666ab851f1f988
#
_entry.id   6337725db0d9b26759666ab851f1f988
#
_cell.length_a   1.000
_cell.length_b   1.000
_cell.length_c   1.000
_cell.angle_alpha   90.00
_cell.angle_beta   90.00
_cell.angle_gamma   90.00
#
_symmetry.space_group_name_H-M   'P 1'
#
loop_
_entity.id
_entity.type
_entity.pdbx_description
1 polymer ?
#
loop_
_entity_poly.entity_id
_entity_poly.type
_entity_poly.pdbx_seq_one_letter_code
_entity_poly.pdbx_strand_id
1 'polypeptide(L)'
;SKHLCHPEYPIPNSLGYIMLAYPLIAFILYYVRSRVFIRKESWKRIVSYVFLLIAMVAGILYKKDPMEQAYRYDYYARLGEWQKIVSHARAHSVRDMDALIYLNLALSKTGRFTSDLMRFPQIGEGGFIPHDPKSRMGLIVASEVAWQVGQVNAAQRFAFVGVLSSQRCVQPRLMKRLVETYLVTGEYRAAEKYIKILESNPHYRDWATAQRPLLDSVACASEDWIAAKRAMLPITDNPLDLTLIFPNALAFLIDDHADNRPAFEYGMGYLLVYKDLMTFMHYMELMKERGEAFPVLYQEAICLFFAAVQKDPEAFRSFPISQEVQNRFLQFMKVARSMPPAALKQQFGDTYYYYAQFIPTPKRQ
;
A
#
# COMPACT_ATOMS: atom_id res chain seq x y z
N SER A 1 8.74 -3.92 18.15
CA SER A 1 7.55 -3.16 17.77
C SER A 1 6.33 -4.07 17.68
N LYS A 2 5.12 -3.59 18.07
CA LYS A 2 3.91 -4.41 18.21
C LYS A 2 3.50 -5.12 16.91
N HIS A 3 3.84 -4.59 15.74
CA HIS A 3 3.52 -5.19 14.44
C HIS A 3 4.37 -6.42 14.10
N LEU A 4 5.61 -6.51 14.56
CA LEU A 4 6.48 -7.65 14.31
C LEU A 4 6.07 -8.90 15.13
N CYS A 5 5.37 -8.71 16.23
CA CYS A 5 4.90 -9.79 17.07
C CYS A 5 3.48 -10.25 16.72
N HIS A 6 2.87 -9.70 15.66
CA HIS A 6 1.53 -10.10 15.24
C HIS A 6 1.59 -11.48 14.55
N PRO A 7 0.71 -12.44 14.93
CA PRO A 7 0.79 -13.83 14.45
C PRO A 7 0.60 -13.99 12.94
N GLU A 8 0.15 -12.96 12.26
CA GLU A 8 -0.05 -12.98 10.79
C GLU A 8 1.22 -12.69 10.01
N TYR A 9 2.21 -12.04 10.63
CA TYR A 9 3.45 -11.72 9.96
C TYR A 9 4.49 -12.82 10.19
N PRO A 10 5.30 -13.16 9.17
CA PRO A 10 6.35 -14.13 9.33
C PRO A 10 7.35 -13.62 10.38
N ILE A 11 7.79 -14.52 11.25
CA ILE A 11 8.89 -14.22 12.15
C ILE A 11 10.12 -13.98 11.29
N PRO A 12 10.82 -12.84 11.44
CA PRO A 12 12.04 -12.60 10.70
C PRO A 12 13.00 -13.78 10.87
N ASN A 13 13.60 -14.26 9.76
CA ASN A 13 14.53 -15.39 9.77
C ASN A 13 15.65 -15.24 10.81
N SER A 14 16.06 -14.02 11.07
CA SER A 14 17.02 -13.65 12.12
C SER A 14 16.58 -14.00 13.53
N LEU A 15 15.32 -13.81 13.89
CA LEU A 15 14.78 -14.26 15.17
C LEU A 15 14.81 -15.79 15.26
N GLY A 16 14.53 -16.48 14.15
CA GLY A 16 14.69 -17.93 14.04
C GLY A 16 16.14 -18.36 14.27
N TYR A 17 17.13 -17.70 13.67
CA TYR A 17 18.55 -17.98 13.90
C TYR A 17 18.98 -17.68 15.33
N ILE A 18 18.49 -16.61 15.96
CA ILE A 18 18.76 -16.30 17.36
C ILE A 18 18.17 -17.38 18.26
N MET A 19 16.95 -17.82 18.01
CA MET A 19 16.31 -18.91 18.77
C MET A 19 17.02 -20.25 18.60
N LEU A 20 17.53 -20.57 17.41
CA LEU A 20 18.33 -21.75 17.16
C LEU A 20 19.74 -21.66 17.75
N ALA A 21 20.34 -20.48 17.76
CA ALA A 21 21.66 -20.24 18.35
C ALA A 21 21.61 -20.26 19.88
N TYR A 22 20.49 -19.94 20.52
CA TYR A 22 20.36 -19.88 21.97
C TYR A 22 20.77 -21.18 22.70
N PRO A 23 20.28 -22.39 22.32
CA PRO A 23 20.72 -23.64 22.96
C PRO A 23 22.21 -23.91 22.75
N LEU A 24 22.76 -23.58 21.56
CA LEU A 24 24.15 -23.76 21.22
C LEU A 24 25.04 -22.83 22.05
N ILE A 25 24.62 -21.60 22.20
CA ILE A 25 25.29 -20.60 23.04
C ILE A 25 25.21 -21.00 24.52
N ALA A 26 24.06 -21.44 25.00
CA ALA A 26 23.89 -21.94 26.37
C ALA A 26 24.78 -23.17 26.63
N PHE A 27 24.89 -24.08 25.66
CA PHE A 27 25.78 -25.25 25.72
C PHE A 27 27.25 -24.83 25.76
N ILE A 28 27.69 -23.91 24.90
CA ILE A 28 29.06 -23.39 24.88
C ILE A 28 29.38 -22.71 26.25
N LEU A 29 28.48 -21.88 26.76
CA LEU A 29 28.65 -21.23 28.08
C LEU A 29 28.73 -22.26 29.22
N TYR A 30 27.89 -23.30 29.17
CA TYR A 30 27.93 -24.40 30.12
C TYR A 30 29.28 -25.18 30.02
N TYR A 31 29.73 -25.50 28.81
CA TYR A 31 31.00 -26.23 28.58
C TYR A 31 32.20 -25.42 28.99
N VAL A 32 32.26 -24.11 28.66
CA VAL A 32 33.34 -23.20 29.09
C VAL A 32 33.30 -23.07 30.62
N ARG A 33 32.15 -23.00 31.24
CA ARG A 33 31.99 -22.98 32.68
C ARG A 33 32.52 -24.26 33.34
N SER A 34 32.35 -25.41 32.72
CA SER A 34 32.76 -26.69 33.28
C SER A 34 34.27 -26.99 33.09
N ARG A 35 34.89 -26.38 32.07
CA ARG A 35 36.32 -26.63 31.74
C ARG A 35 37.25 -25.50 32.16
N VAL A 36 36.78 -24.25 32.18
CA VAL A 36 37.55 -23.09 32.62
C VAL A 36 37.28 -22.90 34.10
N PHE A 37 38.28 -23.24 34.94
CA PHE A 37 38.24 -23.09 36.39
C PHE A 37 38.30 -21.60 36.81
N ILE A 38 37.21 -20.87 36.53
CA ILE A 38 37.11 -19.46 36.94
C ILE A 38 36.67 -19.42 38.40
N ARG A 39 37.64 -19.21 39.26
CA ARG A 39 37.52 -19.29 40.74
C ARG A 39 36.76 -18.11 41.36
N LYS A 40 36.45 -17.03 40.65
CA LYS A 40 35.73 -15.86 41.14
C LYS A 40 34.33 -15.71 40.54
N GLU A 41 33.30 -15.69 41.35
CA GLU A 41 31.90 -15.42 40.99
C GLU A 41 31.70 -14.11 40.18
N SER A 42 32.54 -13.09 40.47
CA SER A 42 32.53 -11.80 39.74
C SER A 42 32.82 -11.95 38.25
N TRP A 43 33.71 -12.85 37.84
CA TRP A 43 34.03 -13.09 36.44
C TRP A 43 32.91 -13.76 35.68
N LYS A 44 32.13 -14.64 36.30
CA LYS A 44 30.95 -15.26 35.72
C LYS A 44 29.88 -14.21 35.36
N ARG A 45 29.70 -13.23 36.25
CA ARG A 45 28.78 -12.10 36.01
C ARG A 45 29.26 -11.22 34.86
N ILE A 46 30.54 -10.89 34.81
CA ILE A 46 31.15 -10.08 33.75
C ILE A 46 30.96 -10.76 32.38
N VAL A 47 31.27 -12.07 32.25
CA VAL A 47 31.06 -12.81 30.99
C VAL A 47 29.61 -12.81 30.58
N SER A 48 28.66 -12.98 31.50
CA SER A 48 27.22 -12.91 31.21
C SER A 48 26.78 -11.52 30.71
N TYR A 49 27.31 -10.45 31.33
CA TYR A 49 27.01 -9.07 30.92
C TYR A 49 27.62 -8.72 29.55
N VAL A 50 28.84 -9.15 29.28
CA VAL A 50 29.49 -8.99 27.97
C VAL A 50 28.70 -9.72 26.88
N PHE A 51 28.23 -10.93 27.17
CA PHE A 51 27.41 -11.68 26.25
C PHE A 51 26.06 -10.99 25.98
N LEU A 52 25.37 -10.51 27.02
CA LEU A 52 24.14 -9.72 26.88
C LEU A 52 24.38 -8.44 26.07
N LEU A 53 25.51 -7.77 26.29
CA LEU A 53 25.90 -6.59 25.54
C LEU A 53 26.14 -6.92 24.05
N ILE A 54 26.87 -8.00 23.75
CA ILE A 54 27.08 -8.47 22.37
C ILE A 54 25.77 -8.83 21.69
N ALA A 55 24.87 -9.54 22.36
CA ALA A 55 23.56 -9.89 21.85
C ALA A 55 22.71 -8.64 21.58
N MET A 56 22.77 -7.64 22.48
CA MET A 56 22.08 -6.37 22.32
C MET A 56 22.66 -5.55 21.15
N VAL A 57 23.99 -5.48 21.02
CA VAL A 57 24.65 -4.79 19.90
C VAL A 57 24.37 -5.52 18.59
N ALA A 58 24.41 -6.86 18.55
CA ALA A 58 24.04 -7.64 17.39
C ALA A 58 22.59 -7.40 16.98
N GLY A 59 21.66 -7.27 17.93
CA GLY A 59 20.26 -6.90 17.69
C GLY A 59 20.10 -5.48 17.13
N ILE A 60 20.93 -4.54 17.59
CA ILE A 60 20.93 -3.14 17.12
C ILE A 60 21.53 -3.04 15.70
N LEU A 61 22.64 -3.77 15.46
CA LEU A 61 23.32 -3.80 14.15
C LEU A 61 22.59 -4.64 13.12
N TYR A 62 21.56 -5.38 13.55
CA TYR A 62 20.76 -6.18 12.66
C TYR A 62 20.12 -5.31 11.59
N LYS A 63 20.39 -5.62 10.31
CA LYS A 63 19.76 -4.94 9.19
C LYS A 63 18.26 -5.11 9.30
N LYS A 64 17.54 -3.98 9.38
CA LYS A 64 16.07 -3.95 9.33
C LYS A 64 15.61 -4.72 8.10
N ASP A 65 14.70 -5.67 8.30
CA ASP A 65 14.05 -6.40 7.20
C ASP A 65 13.41 -5.37 6.26
N PRO A 66 13.72 -5.37 4.96
CA PRO A 66 13.10 -4.46 4.00
C PRO A 66 11.56 -4.50 4.10
N MET A 67 10.97 -5.67 4.35
CA MET A 67 9.52 -5.85 4.47
C MET A 67 8.93 -5.37 5.81
N GLU A 68 9.75 -5.02 6.80
CA GLU A 68 9.24 -4.49 8.09
C GLU A 68 8.33 -3.28 7.89
N GLN A 69 8.66 -2.44 6.92
CA GLN A 69 7.90 -1.24 6.61
C GLN A 69 6.53 -1.56 6.03
N ALA A 70 6.46 -2.54 5.11
CA ALA A 70 5.20 -3.02 4.56
C ALA A 70 4.29 -3.64 5.63
N TYR A 71 4.82 -4.49 6.51
CA TYR A 71 4.05 -5.07 7.61
C TYR A 71 3.53 -4.01 8.58
N ARG A 72 4.32 -2.99 8.86
CA ARG A 72 3.90 -1.86 9.71
C ARG A 72 2.75 -1.10 9.08
N TYR A 73 2.82 -0.85 7.78
CA TYR A 73 1.81 -0.10 7.06
C TYR A 73 0.53 -0.92 6.88
N ASP A 74 0.62 -2.23 6.62
CA ASP A 74 -0.54 -3.11 6.66
C ASP A 74 -1.23 -3.09 8.04
N TYR A 75 -0.45 -3.15 9.12
CA TYR A 75 -1.00 -3.06 10.47
C TYR A 75 -1.77 -1.75 10.71
N TYR A 76 -1.22 -0.61 10.29
CA TYR A 76 -1.92 0.68 10.40
C TYR A 76 -3.14 0.77 9.48
N ALA A 77 -3.04 0.30 8.24
CA ALA A 77 -4.15 0.26 7.29
C ALA A 77 -5.34 -0.54 7.83
N ARG A 78 -5.06 -1.67 8.45
CA ARG A 78 -6.05 -2.55 9.09
C ARG A 78 -6.81 -1.89 10.23
N LEU A 79 -6.16 -0.98 10.94
CA LEU A 79 -6.75 -0.19 12.03
C LEU A 79 -7.39 1.12 11.54
N GLY A 80 -7.32 1.39 10.23
CA GLY A 80 -7.77 2.67 9.67
C GLY A 80 -6.87 3.87 10.03
N GLU A 81 -5.67 3.62 10.57
CA GLU A 81 -4.74 4.64 11.05
C GLU A 81 -3.88 5.23 9.91
N TRP A 82 -4.52 5.64 8.82
CA TRP A 82 -3.88 6.13 7.60
C TRP A 82 -2.90 7.27 7.83
N GLN A 83 -3.23 8.19 8.75
CA GLN A 83 -2.37 9.31 9.08
C GLN A 83 -1.02 8.87 9.69
N LYS A 84 -0.97 7.73 10.42
CA LYS A 84 0.27 7.17 10.94
C LYS A 84 1.20 6.68 9.84
N ILE A 85 0.65 6.15 8.74
CA ILE A 85 1.43 5.75 7.57
C ILE A 85 2.11 6.97 6.96
N VAL A 86 1.35 8.03 6.68
CA VAL A 86 1.87 9.27 6.10
C VAL A 86 2.92 9.93 7.00
N SER A 87 2.65 10.01 8.31
CA SER A 87 3.59 10.59 9.29
C SER A 87 4.89 9.78 9.37
N HIS A 88 4.81 8.45 9.38
CA HIS A 88 5.97 7.58 9.38
C HIS A 88 6.78 7.71 8.09
N ALA A 89 6.12 7.77 6.93
CA ALA A 89 6.77 7.93 5.64
C ALA A 89 7.50 9.27 5.48
N ARG A 90 7.03 10.33 6.16
CA ARG A 90 7.73 11.63 6.20
C ARG A 90 8.99 11.59 7.05
N ALA A 91 8.98 10.83 8.14
CA ALA A 91 10.13 10.69 9.03
C ALA A 91 11.17 9.68 8.53
N HIS A 92 10.76 8.72 7.69
CA HIS A 92 11.59 7.62 7.24
C HIS A 92 11.36 7.39 5.74
N SER A 93 12.44 7.32 4.97
CA SER A 93 12.33 7.03 3.53
C SER A 93 11.63 5.70 3.28
N VAL A 94 10.67 5.69 2.35
CA VAL A 94 10.00 4.46 1.90
C VAL A 94 10.91 3.78 0.89
N ARG A 95 11.23 2.50 1.14
CA ARG A 95 12.17 1.71 0.32
C ARG A 95 11.54 0.46 -0.25
N ASP A 96 10.49 -0.02 0.38
CA ASP A 96 9.77 -1.22 0.00
C ASP A 96 8.59 -0.84 -0.91
N MET A 97 8.39 -1.62 -1.99
CA MET A 97 7.31 -1.32 -2.96
C MET A 97 5.92 -1.53 -2.37
N ASP A 98 5.73 -2.59 -1.58
CA ASP A 98 4.44 -2.85 -0.94
C ASP A 98 4.12 -1.76 0.11
N ALA A 99 5.15 -1.25 0.80
CA ALA A 99 5.00 -0.10 1.69
C ALA A 99 4.62 1.18 0.91
N LEU A 100 5.17 1.38 -0.30
CA LEU A 100 4.82 2.52 -1.15
C LEU A 100 3.35 2.45 -1.60
N ILE A 101 2.84 1.26 -1.91
CA ILE A 101 1.42 1.05 -2.24
C ILE A 101 0.53 1.49 -1.06
N TYR A 102 0.85 1.04 0.16
CA TYR A 102 0.11 1.48 1.36
C TYR A 102 0.21 3.00 1.60
N LEU A 103 1.36 3.60 1.31
CA LEU A 103 1.51 5.06 1.41
C LEU A 103 0.61 5.77 0.41
N ASN A 104 0.61 5.36 -0.87
CA ASN A 104 -0.22 5.98 -1.90
C ASN A 104 -1.73 5.82 -1.56
N LEU A 105 -2.11 4.66 -1.03
CA LEU A 105 -3.46 4.44 -0.52
C LEU A 105 -3.78 5.35 0.68
N ALA A 106 -2.85 5.52 1.61
CA ALA A 106 -3.01 6.39 2.76
C ALA A 106 -3.11 7.87 2.37
N LEU A 107 -2.38 8.29 1.34
CA LEU A 107 -2.49 9.65 0.78
C LEU A 107 -3.91 9.90 0.25
N SER A 108 -4.49 8.94 -0.49
CA SER A 108 -5.87 9.05 -0.96
C SER A 108 -6.87 9.09 0.22
N LYS A 109 -6.72 8.18 1.19
CA LYS A 109 -7.60 8.13 2.37
C LYS A 109 -7.53 9.37 3.27
N THR A 110 -6.45 10.12 3.22
CA THR A 110 -6.26 11.35 4.01
C THR A 110 -6.51 12.63 3.21
N GLY A 111 -6.96 12.53 1.95
CA GLY A 111 -7.18 13.66 1.05
C GLY A 111 -5.90 14.40 0.64
N ARG A 112 -4.75 13.74 0.74
CA ARG A 112 -3.43 14.31 0.47
C ARG A 112 -2.80 13.77 -0.82
N PHE A 113 -3.54 13.00 -1.57
CA PHE A 113 -3.02 12.30 -2.73
C PHE A 113 -2.43 13.28 -3.75
N THR A 114 -3.23 14.24 -4.20
CA THR A 114 -2.84 15.20 -5.23
C THR A 114 -1.83 16.27 -4.77
N SER A 115 -1.69 16.46 -3.45
CA SER A 115 -0.73 17.44 -2.89
C SER A 115 0.63 16.83 -2.55
N ASP A 116 0.66 15.55 -2.21
CA ASP A 116 1.85 14.94 -1.63
C ASP A 116 2.42 13.76 -2.44
N LEU A 117 1.73 13.26 -3.49
CA LEU A 117 2.17 12.10 -4.26
C LEU A 117 3.62 12.22 -4.74
N MET A 118 3.97 13.35 -5.37
CA MET A 118 5.31 13.59 -5.93
C MET A 118 6.36 13.97 -4.88
N ARG A 119 5.96 14.23 -3.64
CA ARG A 119 6.89 14.46 -2.52
C ARG A 119 7.53 13.17 -2.01
N PHE A 120 6.93 12.03 -2.33
CA PHE A 120 7.48 10.73 -2.01
C PHE A 120 8.10 10.10 -3.27
N PRO A 121 9.18 9.31 -3.12
CA PRO A 121 9.80 8.65 -4.26
C PRO A 121 8.82 7.64 -4.88
N GLN A 122 8.37 7.93 -6.10
CA GLN A 122 7.54 7.02 -6.89
C GLN A 122 8.44 6.13 -7.76
N ILE A 123 8.12 4.84 -7.83
CA ILE A 123 8.90 3.81 -8.54
C ILE A 123 8.03 3.19 -9.63
N GLY A 124 7.55 4.02 -10.55
CA GLY A 124 6.66 3.57 -11.61
C GLY A 124 5.41 2.87 -11.05
N GLU A 125 4.91 1.86 -11.77
CA GLU A 125 3.71 1.10 -11.37
C GLU A 125 3.86 0.34 -10.05
N GLY A 126 5.10 0.06 -9.60
CA GLY A 126 5.38 -0.62 -8.33
C GLY A 126 4.87 0.12 -7.08
N GLY A 127 4.48 1.40 -7.21
CA GLY A 127 3.79 2.14 -6.16
C GLY A 127 2.27 1.94 -6.14
N PHE A 128 1.70 1.18 -7.08
CA PHE A 128 0.26 0.95 -7.21
C PHE A 128 -0.11 -0.52 -7.35
N ILE A 129 0.78 -1.33 -7.92
CA ILE A 129 0.57 -2.77 -8.15
C ILE A 129 1.65 -3.54 -7.38
N PRO A 130 1.29 -4.60 -6.62
CA PRO A 130 2.27 -5.43 -5.93
C PRO A 130 3.32 -5.99 -6.90
N HIS A 131 4.60 -5.90 -6.51
CA HIS A 131 5.71 -6.38 -7.31
C HIS A 131 5.63 -7.89 -7.57
N ASP A 132 5.29 -8.65 -6.53
CA ASP A 132 5.01 -10.09 -6.62
C ASP A 132 3.57 -10.37 -6.18
N PRO A 133 2.60 -10.32 -7.11
CA PRO A 133 1.19 -10.53 -6.80
C PRO A 133 0.85 -11.97 -6.38
N LYS A 134 1.81 -12.90 -6.49
CA LYS A 134 1.65 -14.29 -6.04
C LYS A 134 2.22 -14.51 -4.64
N SER A 135 3.03 -13.60 -4.14
CA SER A 135 3.55 -13.66 -2.77
C SER A 135 2.44 -13.48 -1.75
N ARG A 136 2.68 -13.97 -0.54
CA ARG A 136 1.73 -13.79 0.57
C ARG A 136 1.43 -12.32 0.83
N MET A 137 2.45 -11.47 0.85
CA MET A 137 2.28 -10.03 1.09
C MET A 137 1.61 -9.35 -0.09
N GLY A 138 2.01 -9.70 -1.32
CA GLY A 138 1.38 -9.18 -2.53
C GLY A 138 -0.13 -9.46 -2.59
N LEU A 139 -0.57 -10.66 -2.19
CA LEU A 139 -2.01 -10.99 -2.13
C LEU A 139 -2.75 -10.21 -1.04
N ILE A 140 -2.11 -9.96 0.12
CA ILE A 140 -2.68 -9.12 1.18
C ILE A 140 -2.83 -7.68 0.69
N VAL A 141 -1.77 -7.12 0.10
CA VAL A 141 -1.75 -5.75 -0.44
C VAL A 141 -2.79 -5.59 -1.55
N ALA A 142 -2.81 -6.52 -2.52
CA ALA A 142 -3.77 -6.48 -3.62
C ALA A 142 -5.21 -6.54 -3.13
N SER A 143 -5.49 -7.42 -2.16
CA SER A 143 -6.82 -7.52 -1.55
C SER A 143 -7.20 -6.24 -0.81
N GLU A 144 -6.25 -5.60 -0.10
CA GLU A 144 -6.50 -4.35 0.62
C GLU A 144 -6.75 -3.18 -0.35
N VAL A 145 -5.91 -3.01 -1.37
CA VAL A 145 -6.10 -1.96 -2.39
C VAL A 145 -7.46 -2.12 -3.06
N ALA A 146 -7.76 -3.32 -3.57
CA ALA A 146 -9.02 -3.59 -4.24
C ALA A 146 -10.24 -3.26 -3.35
N TRP A 147 -10.17 -3.64 -2.07
CA TRP A 147 -11.20 -3.31 -1.08
C TRP A 147 -11.37 -1.81 -0.88
N GLN A 148 -10.27 -1.08 -0.77
CA GLN A 148 -10.30 0.35 -0.47
C GLN A 148 -10.81 1.19 -1.65
N VAL A 149 -10.50 0.79 -2.88
CA VAL A 149 -10.99 1.46 -4.09
C VAL A 149 -12.40 1.03 -4.51
N GLY A 150 -12.99 0.01 -3.85
CA GLY A 150 -14.36 -0.46 -4.15
C GLY A 150 -14.46 -1.66 -5.08
N GLN A 151 -13.35 -2.25 -5.50
CA GLN A 151 -13.31 -3.49 -6.30
C GLN A 151 -13.54 -4.72 -5.43
N VAL A 152 -14.75 -4.88 -4.90
CA VAL A 152 -15.10 -5.92 -3.91
C VAL A 152 -14.80 -7.32 -4.45
N ASN A 153 -15.17 -7.62 -5.70
CA ASN A 153 -14.95 -8.94 -6.31
C ASN A 153 -13.45 -9.24 -6.48
N ALA A 154 -12.64 -8.25 -6.85
CA ALA A 154 -11.18 -8.41 -6.91
C ALA A 154 -10.58 -8.63 -5.51
N ALA A 155 -11.04 -7.88 -4.50
CA ALA A 155 -10.63 -8.06 -3.11
C ALA A 155 -10.94 -9.48 -2.61
N GLN A 156 -12.12 -10.01 -2.93
CA GLN A 156 -12.54 -11.37 -2.61
C GLN A 156 -11.63 -12.41 -3.28
N ARG A 157 -11.37 -12.25 -4.58
CA ARG A 157 -10.52 -13.16 -5.33
C ARG A 157 -9.10 -13.22 -4.77
N PHE A 158 -8.45 -12.06 -4.51
CA PHE A 158 -7.11 -12.06 -3.92
C PHE A 158 -7.08 -12.69 -2.54
N ALA A 159 -8.11 -12.41 -1.73
CA ALA A 159 -8.25 -13.01 -0.43
C ALA A 159 -8.39 -14.54 -0.55
N PHE A 160 -9.22 -15.03 -1.47
CA PHE A 160 -9.43 -16.45 -1.69
C PHE A 160 -8.16 -17.16 -2.17
N VAL A 161 -7.47 -16.61 -3.18
CA VAL A 161 -6.19 -17.14 -3.68
C VAL A 161 -5.15 -17.15 -2.56
N GLY A 162 -5.08 -16.10 -1.74
CA GLY A 162 -4.14 -16.02 -0.64
C GLY A 162 -4.43 -17.03 0.49
N VAL A 163 -5.68 -17.34 0.75
CA VAL A 163 -6.07 -18.43 1.67
C VAL A 163 -5.64 -19.78 1.10
N LEU A 164 -5.91 -20.05 -0.18
CA LEU A 164 -5.56 -21.33 -0.82
C LEU A 164 -4.03 -21.55 -0.92
N SER A 165 -3.27 -20.49 -1.19
CA SER A 165 -1.80 -20.57 -1.31
C SER A 165 -1.10 -20.64 0.04
N SER A 166 -1.79 -20.39 1.15
CA SER A 166 -1.22 -20.47 2.48
C SER A 166 -1.08 -21.90 2.98
N GLN A 167 -0.07 -22.15 3.85
CA GLN A 167 0.07 -23.46 4.48
C GLN A 167 -1.20 -23.84 5.24
N ARG A 168 -1.72 -25.05 4.97
CA ARG A 168 -2.96 -25.58 5.57
C ARG A 168 -4.20 -24.75 5.26
N CYS A 169 -4.19 -23.91 4.23
CA CYS A 169 -5.29 -22.99 3.88
C CYS A 169 -5.75 -22.11 5.06
N VAL A 170 -4.82 -21.70 5.93
CA VAL A 170 -5.11 -20.86 7.10
C VAL A 170 -4.40 -19.54 6.98
N GLN A 171 -5.15 -18.49 6.66
CA GLN A 171 -4.66 -17.11 6.61
C GLN A 171 -5.74 -16.19 7.19
N PRO A 172 -5.79 -16.00 8.52
CA PRO A 172 -6.90 -15.31 9.20
C PRO A 172 -7.15 -13.89 8.66
N ARG A 173 -6.08 -13.17 8.31
CA ARG A 173 -6.17 -11.82 7.72
C ARG A 173 -7.02 -11.79 6.44
N LEU A 174 -6.79 -12.76 5.55
CA LEU A 174 -7.53 -12.86 4.29
C LEU A 174 -8.90 -13.53 4.48
N MET A 175 -9.03 -14.45 5.45
CA MET A 175 -10.34 -14.99 5.82
C MET A 175 -11.28 -13.90 6.35
N LYS A 176 -10.76 -12.96 7.14
CA LYS A 176 -11.51 -11.77 7.55
C LYS A 176 -12.02 -11.00 6.31
N ARG A 177 -11.15 -10.77 5.30
CA ARG A 177 -11.55 -10.11 4.07
C ARG A 177 -12.64 -10.89 3.31
N LEU A 178 -12.56 -12.23 3.29
CA LEU A 178 -13.61 -13.05 2.69
C LEU A 178 -14.96 -12.86 3.40
N VAL A 179 -14.98 -12.81 4.73
CA VAL A 179 -16.23 -12.50 5.46
C VAL A 179 -16.77 -11.13 5.03
N GLU A 180 -15.94 -10.10 5.05
CA GLU A 180 -16.34 -8.74 4.68
C GLU A 180 -16.90 -8.68 3.26
N THR A 181 -16.22 -9.31 2.29
CA THR A 181 -16.69 -9.32 0.89
C THR A 181 -17.98 -10.12 0.70
N TYR A 182 -18.11 -11.29 1.33
CA TYR A 182 -19.34 -12.11 1.28
C TYR A 182 -20.54 -11.43 1.93
N LEU A 183 -20.36 -10.67 3.00
CA LEU A 183 -21.42 -9.85 3.58
C LEU A 183 -21.89 -8.74 2.62
N VAL A 184 -20.95 -8.10 1.92
CA VAL A 184 -21.26 -7.09 0.90
C VAL A 184 -22.03 -7.70 -0.27
N THR A 185 -21.59 -8.85 -0.79
CA THR A 185 -22.22 -9.52 -1.94
C THR A 185 -23.49 -10.30 -1.57
N GLY A 186 -23.82 -10.45 -0.27
CA GLY A 186 -25.01 -11.16 0.19
C GLY A 186 -24.85 -12.69 0.25
N GLU A 187 -23.61 -13.18 0.17
CA GLU A 187 -23.31 -14.61 0.21
C GLU A 187 -23.17 -15.10 1.66
N TYR A 188 -24.24 -14.99 2.46
CA TYR A 188 -24.22 -15.19 3.91
C TYR A 188 -23.75 -16.58 4.34
N ARG A 189 -24.06 -17.66 3.56
CA ARG A 189 -23.58 -19.03 3.87
C ARG A 189 -22.05 -19.13 3.76
N ALA A 190 -21.46 -18.45 2.77
CA ALA A 190 -20.01 -18.39 2.62
C ALA A 190 -19.37 -17.56 3.74
N ALA A 191 -19.97 -16.42 4.10
CA ALA A 191 -19.53 -15.61 5.24
C ALA A 191 -19.54 -16.43 6.55
N GLU A 192 -20.62 -17.15 6.83
CA GLU A 192 -20.77 -17.98 8.04
C GLU A 192 -19.65 -19.02 8.17
N LYS A 193 -19.28 -19.68 7.07
CA LYS A 193 -18.18 -20.66 7.05
C LYS A 193 -16.87 -20.05 7.58
N TYR A 194 -16.51 -18.88 7.10
CA TYR A 194 -15.26 -18.22 7.51
C TYR A 194 -15.36 -17.59 8.91
N ILE A 195 -16.54 -17.10 9.31
CA ILE A 195 -16.81 -16.65 10.69
C ILE A 195 -16.55 -17.80 11.67
N LYS A 196 -17.10 -18.99 11.43
CA LYS A 196 -16.87 -20.17 12.29
C LYS A 196 -15.39 -20.53 12.42
N ILE A 197 -14.63 -20.43 11.32
CA ILE A 197 -13.18 -20.70 11.36
C ILE A 197 -12.47 -19.63 12.20
N LEU A 198 -12.80 -18.35 12.01
CA LEU A 198 -12.16 -17.25 12.71
C LEU A 198 -12.48 -17.21 14.21
N GLU A 199 -13.65 -17.69 14.62
CA GLU A 199 -14.03 -17.84 16.04
C GLU A 199 -13.13 -18.80 16.81
N SER A 200 -12.50 -19.76 16.12
CA SER A 200 -11.51 -20.65 16.75
C SER A 200 -10.15 -19.96 16.96
N ASN A 201 -9.92 -18.79 16.34
CA ASN A 201 -8.67 -18.05 16.45
C ASN A 201 -8.79 -17.00 17.59
N PRO A 202 -7.96 -17.05 18.65
CA PRO A 202 -8.04 -16.12 19.77
C PRO A 202 -7.98 -14.64 19.40
N HIS A 203 -7.25 -14.27 18.32
CA HIS A 203 -7.09 -12.87 17.89
C HIS A 203 -8.26 -12.35 17.05
N TYR A 204 -9.08 -13.26 16.49
CA TYR A 204 -10.20 -12.89 15.61
C TYR A 204 -11.56 -13.27 16.19
N ARG A 205 -11.60 -14.00 17.30
CA ARG A 205 -12.84 -14.52 17.91
C ARG A 205 -13.86 -13.40 18.14
N ASP A 206 -13.47 -12.37 18.86
CA ASP A 206 -14.38 -11.29 19.24
C ASP A 206 -14.91 -10.56 17.99
N TRP A 207 -14.03 -10.28 17.03
CA TRP A 207 -14.43 -9.69 15.76
C TRP A 207 -15.38 -10.60 14.99
N ALA A 208 -15.07 -11.89 14.87
CA ALA A 208 -15.88 -12.86 14.12
C ALA A 208 -17.27 -13.05 14.76
N THR A 209 -17.32 -13.15 16.07
CA THR A 209 -18.60 -13.25 16.81
C THR A 209 -19.47 -12.01 16.61
N ALA A 210 -18.86 -10.82 16.55
CA ALA A 210 -19.57 -9.57 16.28
C ALA A 210 -20.15 -9.50 14.85
N GLN A 211 -19.66 -10.32 13.89
CA GLN A 211 -20.23 -10.38 12.53
C GLN A 211 -21.46 -11.29 12.42
N ARG A 212 -21.74 -12.15 13.41
CA ARG A 212 -22.88 -13.10 13.32
C ARG A 212 -24.24 -12.47 13.08
N PRO A 213 -24.61 -11.34 13.73
CA PRO A 213 -25.87 -10.66 13.43
C PRO A 213 -26.03 -10.25 11.96
N LEU A 214 -24.92 -9.96 11.28
CA LEU A 214 -24.90 -9.54 9.87
C LEU A 214 -25.14 -10.69 8.88
N LEU A 215 -25.29 -11.92 9.35
CA LEU A 215 -25.76 -13.05 8.55
C LEU A 215 -27.27 -12.96 8.25
N ASP A 216 -28.00 -12.14 8.99
CA ASP A 216 -29.36 -11.75 8.66
C ASP A 216 -29.34 -10.63 7.60
N SER A 217 -30.12 -10.80 6.54
CA SER A 217 -30.11 -9.87 5.39
C SER A 217 -30.60 -8.47 5.74
N VAL A 218 -31.52 -8.34 6.70
CA VAL A 218 -32.07 -7.05 7.13
C VAL A 218 -31.06 -6.32 7.98
N ALA A 219 -30.47 -7.01 8.97
CA ALA A 219 -29.41 -6.45 9.79
C ALA A 219 -28.18 -6.05 8.95
N CYS A 220 -27.81 -6.90 7.98
CA CYS A 220 -26.72 -6.61 7.06
C CYS A 220 -26.98 -5.36 6.19
N ALA A 221 -28.20 -5.19 5.72
CA ALA A 221 -28.57 -4.04 4.88
C ALA A 221 -28.58 -2.71 5.65
N SER A 222 -28.78 -2.74 6.97
CA SER A 222 -28.78 -1.56 7.83
C SER A 222 -27.38 -1.10 8.27
N GLU A 223 -26.34 -1.86 7.93
CA GLU A 223 -24.97 -1.56 8.34
C GLU A 223 -24.31 -0.57 7.37
N ASP A 224 -23.95 0.60 7.85
CA ASP A 224 -23.48 1.74 7.04
C ASP A 224 -22.28 1.39 6.15
N TRP A 225 -21.30 0.66 6.68
CA TRP A 225 -20.11 0.32 5.89
C TRP A 225 -20.39 -0.69 4.77
N ILE A 226 -21.37 -1.59 4.98
CA ILE A 226 -21.84 -2.54 3.96
C ILE A 226 -22.60 -1.79 2.88
N ALA A 227 -23.53 -0.92 3.26
CA ALA A 227 -24.29 -0.09 2.34
C ALA A 227 -23.36 0.78 1.47
N ALA A 228 -22.36 1.42 2.07
CA ALA A 228 -21.36 2.20 1.35
C ALA A 228 -20.54 1.34 0.36
N LYS A 229 -20.20 0.10 0.71
CA LYS A 229 -19.49 -0.80 -0.21
C LYS A 229 -20.39 -1.34 -1.32
N ARG A 230 -21.65 -1.61 -1.03
CA ARG A 230 -22.64 -2.02 -2.04
C ARG A 230 -22.88 -0.92 -3.07
N ALA A 231 -22.92 0.33 -2.65
CA ALA A 231 -23.04 1.48 -3.55
C ALA A 231 -21.85 1.63 -4.53
N MET A 232 -20.71 1.00 -4.25
CA MET A 232 -19.52 1.01 -5.10
C MET A 232 -19.39 -0.26 -5.97
N LEU A 233 -20.35 -1.23 -5.87
CA LEU A 233 -20.28 -2.42 -6.70
C LEU A 233 -20.47 -2.06 -8.17
N PRO A 234 -19.69 -2.64 -9.11
CA PRO A 234 -19.89 -2.40 -10.54
C PRO A 234 -21.32 -2.69 -10.96
N ILE A 235 -21.90 -1.79 -11.73
CA ILE A 235 -23.25 -1.93 -12.29
C ILE A 235 -23.20 -2.83 -13.52
N THR A 236 -22.12 -2.74 -14.29
CA THR A 236 -21.91 -3.50 -15.52
C THR A 236 -21.21 -4.82 -15.22
N ASP A 237 -21.78 -5.92 -15.70
CA ASP A 237 -21.11 -7.22 -15.67
C ASP A 237 -19.82 -7.14 -16.50
N ASN A 238 -18.69 -7.16 -15.84
CA ASN A 238 -17.41 -7.05 -16.49
C ASN A 238 -16.77 -8.44 -16.62
N PRO A 239 -16.79 -9.05 -17.84
CA PRO A 239 -16.19 -10.35 -18.09
C PRO A 239 -14.66 -10.30 -18.18
N LEU A 240 -14.04 -9.13 -18.00
CA LEU A 240 -12.59 -8.98 -18.16
C LEU A 240 -11.81 -9.83 -17.18
N ASP A 241 -10.82 -10.46 -17.73
CA ASP A 241 -9.85 -11.26 -17.01
C ASP A 241 -9.23 -10.42 -15.87
N LEU A 242 -9.59 -10.80 -14.66
CA LEU A 242 -9.17 -10.16 -13.41
C LEU A 242 -7.66 -10.22 -13.17
N THR A 243 -6.88 -10.77 -14.08
CA THR A 243 -5.41 -10.70 -14.05
C THR A 243 -4.90 -9.30 -14.41
N LEU A 244 -5.73 -8.48 -15.07
CA LEU A 244 -5.42 -7.11 -15.48
C LEU A 244 -6.16 -6.09 -14.60
N ILE A 245 -5.83 -6.04 -13.31
CA ILE A 245 -6.48 -5.17 -12.32
C ILE A 245 -6.28 -3.69 -12.62
N PHE A 246 -5.21 -3.34 -13.30
CA PHE A 246 -4.86 -1.99 -13.71
C PHE A 246 -4.43 -2.00 -15.18
N PRO A 247 -4.84 -1.04 -15.98
CA PRO A 247 -5.71 0.11 -15.72
C PRO A 247 -7.20 -0.14 -15.95
N ASN A 248 -7.57 -1.22 -16.68
CA ASN A 248 -8.91 -1.39 -17.24
C ASN A 248 -10.00 -1.60 -16.19
N ALA A 249 -9.77 -2.46 -15.19
CA ALA A 249 -10.77 -2.71 -14.15
C ALA A 249 -11.06 -1.46 -13.29
N LEU A 250 -10.07 -0.58 -13.12
CA LEU A 250 -10.26 0.67 -12.41
C LEU A 250 -11.01 1.71 -13.26
N ALA A 251 -10.77 1.71 -14.57
CA ALA A 251 -11.49 2.55 -15.51
C ALA A 251 -13.01 2.26 -15.47
N PHE A 252 -13.41 1.00 -15.54
CA PHE A 252 -14.84 0.63 -15.43
C PHE A 252 -15.47 1.10 -14.12
N LEU A 253 -14.73 0.97 -13.01
CA LEU A 253 -15.23 1.42 -11.70
C LEU A 253 -15.39 2.94 -11.63
N ILE A 254 -14.51 3.70 -12.27
CA ILE A 254 -14.58 5.16 -12.37
C ILE A 254 -15.73 5.57 -13.30
N ASP A 255 -15.93 4.85 -14.38
CA ASP A 255 -16.99 5.14 -15.36
C ASP A 255 -18.38 4.81 -14.78
N ASP A 256 -18.53 3.69 -14.06
CA ASP A 256 -19.76 3.30 -13.39
C ASP A 256 -20.10 4.19 -12.18
N HIS A 257 -19.09 4.68 -11.46
CA HIS A 257 -19.22 5.44 -10.22
C HIS A 257 -18.31 6.68 -10.20
N ALA A 258 -18.76 7.71 -10.87
CA ALA A 258 -18.01 8.97 -11.00
C ALA A 258 -17.71 9.67 -9.65
N ASP A 259 -18.48 9.36 -8.61
CA ASP A 259 -18.34 9.84 -7.24
C ASP A 259 -17.39 8.97 -6.39
N ASN A 260 -16.92 7.83 -6.92
CA ASN A 260 -15.94 6.99 -6.25
C ASN A 260 -14.54 7.65 -6.27
N ARG A 261 -14.40 8.67 -5.44
CA ARG A 261 -13.17 9.46 -5.36
C ARG A 261 -11.91 8.65 -5.07
N PRO A 262 -11.89 7.65 -4.14
CA PRO A 262 -10.72 6.80 -3.96
C PRO A 262 -10.28 6.05 -5.22
N ALA A 263 -11.21 5.50 -6.00
CA ALA A 263 -10.91 4.84 -7.26
C ALA A 263 -10.36 5.82 -8.29
N PHE A 264 -11.01 6.99 -8.41
CA PHE A 264 -10.58 8.03 -9.33
C PHE A 264 -9.15 8.53 -9.01
N GLU A 265 -8.89 8.95 -7.78
CA GLU A 265 -7.57 9.44 -7.38
C GLU A 265 -6.48 8.38 -7.57
N TYR A 266 -6.79 7.13 -7.20
CA TYR A 266 -5.83 6.03 -7.35
C TYR A 266 -5.54 5.72 -8.83
N GLY A 267 -6.57 5.75 -9.69
CA GLY A 267 -6.44 5.60 -11.13
C GLY A 267 -5.63 6.71 -11.78
N MET A 268 -5.94 7.97 -11.45
CA MET A 268 -5.18 9.12 -11.96
C MET A 268 -3.72 9.06 -11.53
N GLY A 269 -3.45 8.69 -10.28
CA GLY A 269 -2.09 8.51 -9.80
C GLY A 269 -1.33 7.42 -10.55
N TYR A 270 -1.98 6.28 -10.80
CA TYR A 270 -1.41 5.22 -11.62
C TYR A 270 -1.05 5.72 -13.04
N LEU A 271 -1.99 6.39 -13.74
CA LEU A 271 -1.77 6.92 -15.08
C LEU A 271 -0.60 7.92 -15.11
N LEU A 272 -0.53 8.81 -14.12
CA LEU A 272 0.55 9.78 -14.01
C LEU A 272 1.91 9.10 -13.78
N VAL A 273 1.98 8.16 -12.85
CA VAL A 273 3.24 7.45 -12.53
C VAL A 273 3.67 6.53 -13.67
N TYR A 274 2.71 5.95 -14.39
CA TYR A 274 2.96 5.17 -15.61
C TYR A 274 3.23 6.05 -16.84
N LYS A 275 2.98 7.36 -16.75
CA LYS A 275 3.11 8.37 -17.81
C LYS A 275 2.16 8.15 -19.01
N ASP A 276 1.01 7.53 -18.78
CA ASP A 276 -0.06 7.46 -19.78
C ASP A 276 -0.88 8.75 -19.75
N LEU A 277 -0.27 9.79 -20.34
CA LEU A 277 -0.89 11.11 -20.40
C LEU A 277 -2.08 11.17 -21.36
N MET A 278 -2.19 10.26 -22.33
CA MET A 278 -3.33 10.23 -23.23
C MET A 278 -4.62 9.81 -22.49
N THR A 279 -4.55 8.69 -21.78
CA THR A 279 -5.69 8.22 -20.97
C THR A 279 -5.97 9.21 -19.82
N PHE A 280 -4.94 9.76 -19.20
CA PHE A 280 -5.10 10.79 -18.16
C PHE A 280 -5.89 12.01 -18.69
N MET A 281 -5.56 12.52 -19.88
CA MET A 281 -6.24 13.68 -20.46
C MET A 281 -7.70 13.42 -20.79
N HIS A 282 -8.07 12.18 -21.17
CA HIS A 282 -9.46 11.80 -21.33
C HIS A 282 -10.28 12.08 -20.04
N TYR A 283 -9.75 11.66 -18.89
CA TYR A 283 -10.40 11.94 -17.60
C TYR A 283 -10.36 13.43 -17.20
N MET A 284 -9.34 14.17 -17.64
CA MET A 284 -9.29 15.62 -17.40
C MET A 284 -10.37 16.37 -18.19
N GLU A 285 -10.69 15.93 -19.42
CA GLU A 285 -11.81 16.50 -20.16
C GLU A 285 -13.14 16.21 -19.46
N LEU A 286 -13.36 15.00 -18.96
CA LEU A 286 -14.56 14.66 -18.18
C LEU A 286 -14.68 15.51 -16.89
N MET A 287 -13.59 15.73 -16.17
CA MET A 287 -13.56 16.63 -15.01
C MET A 287 -13.95 18.07 -15.40
N LYS A 288 -13.41 18.54 -16.52
CA LYS A 288 -13.71 19.88 -17.04
C LYS A 288 -15.20 20.04 -17.36
N GLU A 289 -15.78 19.05 -18.05
CA GLU A 289 -17.22 19.03 -18.39
C GLU A 289 -18.11 19.05 -17.12
N ARG A 290 -17.65 18.40 -16.04
CA ARG A 290 -18.34 18.42 -14.73
C ARG A 290 -18.09 19.69 -13.92
N GLY A 291 -17.23 20.59 -14.37
CA GLY A 291 -16.86 21.81 -13.65
C GLY A 291 -16.06 21.55 -12.37
N GLU A 292 -15.34 20.44 -12.31
CA GLU A 292 -14.54 20.07 -11.14
C GLU A 292 -13.25 20.89 -11.05
N ALA A 293 -12.77 21.13 -9.82
CA ALA A 293 -11.51 21.83 -9.60
C ALA A 293 -10.30 20.94 -9.92
N PHE A 294 -9.30 21.51 -10.58
CA PHE A 294 -8.05 20.82 -10.93
C PHE A 294 -7.00 21.02 -9.85
N PRO A 295 -6.62 19.95 -9.11
CA PRO A 295 -5.47 20.00 -8.20
C PRO A 295 -4.17 20.36 -8.93
N VAL A 296 -3.21 20.94 -8.21
CA VAL A 296 -1.91 21.37 -8.77
C VAL A 296 -1.21 20.25 -9.53
N LEU A 297 -1.20 19.05 -9.02
CA LEU A 297 -0.62 17.86 -9.67
C LEU A 297 -1.20 17.64 -11.09
N TYR A 298 -2.52 17.77 -11.23
CA TYR A 298 -3.20 17.57 -12.52
C TYR A 298 -2.91 18.74 -13.46
N GLN A 299 -2.89 19.97 -12.95
CA GLN A 299 -2.50 21.14 -13.75
C GLN A 299 -1.06 21.00 -14.28
N GLU A 300 -0.11 20.52 -13.48
CA GLU A 300 1.27 20.25 -13.90
C GLU A 300 1.34 19.20 -15.03
N ALA A 301 0.53 18.13 -14.92
CA ALA A 301 0.47 17.09 -15.94
C ALA A 301 -0.14 17.62 -17.25
N ILE A 302 -1.18 18.44 -17.18
CA ILE A 302 -1.78 19.12 -18.35
C ILE A 302 -0.76 20.05 -19.02
N CYS A 303 -0.02 20.86 -18.25
CA CYS A 303 1.06 21.68 -18.81
C CYS A 303 2.09 20.87 -19.59
N LEU A 304 2.52 19.74 -19.01
CA LEU A 304 3.48 18.86 -19.67
C LEU A 304 2.90 18.20 -20.93
N PHE A 305 1.64 17.76 -20.89
CA PHE A 305 0.97 17.16 -22.05
C PHE A 305 0.94 18.11 -23.25
N PHE A 306 0.49 19.34 -23.06
CA PHE A 306 0.43 20.33 -24.11
C PHE A 306 1.81 20.81 -24.58
N ALA A 307 2.80 20.77 -23.73
CA ALA A 307 4.18 21.11 -24.14
C ALA A 307 4.87 20.00 -24.93
N ALA A 308 4.61 18.72 -24.60
CA ALA A 308 5.36 17.59 -25.15
C ALA A 308 4.60 16.79 -26.21
N VAL A 309 3.27 16.66 -26.07
CA VAL A 309 2.45 15.76 -26.90
C VAL A 309 1.57 16.54 -27.88
N GLN A 310 0.73 17.42 -27.40
CA GLN A 310 -0.24 18.16 -28.20
C GLN A 310 0.02 19.66 -28.13
N LYS A 311 0.62 20.23 -29.17
CA LYS A 311 0.95 21.65 -29.23
C LYS A 311 -0.24 22.49 -29.74
N ASP A 312 -1.34 22.46 -28.98
CA ASP A 312 -2.54 23.24 -29.28
C ASP A 312 -2.79 24.30 -28.19
N PRO A 313 -2.50 25.59 -28.48
CA PRO A 313 -2.67 26.66 -27.51
C PRO A 313 -4.13 26.97 -27.17
N GLU A 314 -5.08 26.71 -28.06
CA GLU A 314 -6.50 26.97 -27.81
C GLU A 314 -7.07 25.93 -26.88
N ALA A 315 -6.79 24.64 -27.14
CA ALA A 315 -7.16 23.54 -26.26
C ALA A 315 -6.52 23.72 -24.85
N PHE A 316 -5.26 24.14 -24.78
CA PHE A 316 -4.62 24.45 -23.49
C PHE A 316 -5.35 25.53 -22.68
N ARG A 317 -5.76 26.62 -23.34
CA ARG A 317 -6.49 27.73 -22.68
C ARG A 317 -7.85 27.34 -22.15
N SER A 318 -8.41 26.24 -22.64
CA SER A 318 -9.71 25.73 -22.17
C SER A 318 -9.65 25.11 -20.78
N PHE A 319 -8.45 24.78 -20.28
CA PHE A 319 -8.27 24.23 -18.93
C PHE A 319 -7.99 25.33 -17.91
N PRO A 320 -8.58 25.25 -16.71
CA PRO A 320 -8.40 26.25 -15.64
C PRO A 320 -7.06 26.03 -14.91
N ILE A 321 -5.96 26.41 -15.56
CA ILE A 321 -4.62 26.28 -15.01
C ILE A 321 -4.18 27.58 -14.37
N SER A 322 -3.78 27.53 -13.10
CA SER A 322 -3.34 28.69 -12.35
C SER A 322 -2.05 29.31 -12.93
N GLN A 323 -1.95 30.63 -12.85
CA GLN A 323 -0.77 31.36 -13.33
C GLN A 323 0.51 30.92 -12.59
N GLU A 324 0.37 30.55 -11.32
CA GLU A 324 1.50 30.05 -10.51
C GLU A 324 2.08 28.75 -11.08
N VAL A 325 1.22 27.78 -11.42
CA VAL A 325 1.65 26.50 -12.02
C VAL A 325 2.28 26.74 -13.39
N GLN A 326 1.68 27.60 -14.22
CA GLN A 326 2.24 27.95 -15.53
C GLN A 326 3.65 28.58 -15.40
N ASN A 327 3.79 29.54 -14.49
CA ASN A 327 5.09 30.21 -14.27
C ASN A 327 6.15 29.24 -13.75
N ARG A 328 5.79 28.37 -12.79
CA ARG A 328 6.70 27.35 -12.26
C ARG A 328 7.12 26.35 -13.34
N PHE A 329 6.19 25.92 -14.19
CA PHE A 329 6.47 25.04 -15.33
C PHE A 329 7.41 25.71 -16.34
N LEU A 330 7.16 26.96 -16.73
CA LEU A 330 8.03 27.71 -17.63
C LEU A 330 9.43 27.90 -17.05
N GLN A 331 9.56 28.16 -15.75
CA GLN A 331 10.83 28.22 -15.06
C GLN A 331 11.58 26.88 -15.15
N PHE A 332 10.91 25.77 -14.88
CA PHE A 332 11.48 24.44 -15.03
C PHE A 332 11.99 24.21 -16.45
N MET A 333 11.19 24.51 -17.47
CA MET A 333 11.59 24.32 -18.88
C MET A 333 12.83 25.09 -19.26
N LYS A 334 13.03 26.29 -18.70
CA LYS A 334 14.23 27.11 -18.94
C LYS A 334 15.50 26.52 -18.35
N VAL A 335 15.39 25.90 -17.14
CA VAL A 335 16.58 25.46 -16.40
C VAL A 335 16.84 23.96 -16.47
N ALA A 336 15.86 23.14 -16.91
CA ALA A 336 15.94 21.69 -16.90
C ALA A 336 17.17 21.11 -17.64
N ARG A 337 17.70 21.82 -18.66
CA ARG A 337 18.86 21.38 -19.45
C ARG A 337 20.19 21.91 -18.92
N SER A 338 20.18 22.97 -18.12
CA SER A 338 21.40 23.68 -17.69
C SER A 338 21.71 23.50 -16.21
N MET A 339 20.71 23.23 -15.40
CA MET A 339 20.87 23.08 -13.95
C MET A 339 21.39 21.69 -13.57
N PRO A 340 22.34 21.58 -12.60
CA PRO A 340 22.78 20.29 -12.09
C PRO A 340 21.63 19.46 -11.52
N PRO A 341 21.64 18.12 -11.71
CA PRO A 341 20.52 17.25 -11.30
C PRO A 341 20.12 17.36 -9.82
N ALA A 342 21.10 17.56 -8.93
CA ALA A 342 20.85 17.71 -7.49
C ALA A 342 20.08 19.00 -7.17
N ALA A 343 20.48 20.13 -7.78
CA ALA A 343 19.81 21.41 -7.60
C ALA A 343 18.42 21.41 -8.23
N LEU A 344 18.28 20.79 -9.41
CA LEU A 344 16.99 20.63 -10.07
C LEU A 344 16.02 19.79 -9.22
N LYS A 345 16.50 18.70 -8.62
CA LYS A 345 15.71 17.88 -7.69
C LYS A 345 15.30 18.66 -6.44
N GLN A 346 16.19 19.48 -5.91
CA GLN A 346 15.88 20.29 -4.73
C GLN A 346 14.77 21.31 -5.02
N GLN A 347 14.74 21.90 -6.22
CA GLN A 347 13.80 22.96 -6.59
C GLN A 347 12.47 22.42 -7.14
N PHE A 348 12.49 21.31 -7.89
CA PHE A 348 11.35 20.79 -8.64
C PHE A 348 11.03 19.33 -8.37
N GLY A 349 11.73 18.67 -7.46
CA GLY A 349 11.59 17.22 -7.20
C GLY A 349 10.22 16.79 -6.68
N ASP A 350 9.40 17.75 -6.25
CA ASP A 350 8.02 17.57 -5.79
C ASP A 350 6.97 17.78 -6.90
N THR A 351 7.40 17.97 -8.16
CA THR A 351 6.52 18.24 -9.29
C THR A 351 6.38 17.06 -10.23
N TYR A 352 5.25 16.99 -10.93
CA TYR A 352 5.02 15.94 -11.91
C TYR A 352 5.97 16.01 -13.11
N TYR A 353 6.25 17.20 -13.63
CA TYR A 353 7.13 17.36 -14.79
C TYR A 353 8.57 16.97 -14.49
N TYR A 354 9.06 17.13 -13.24
CA TYR A 354 10.33 16.57 -12.80
C TYR A 354 10.29 15.03 -12.82
N TYR A 355 9.27 14.45 -12.21
CA TYR A 355 9.06 12.99 -12.22
C TYR A 355 9.04 12.44 -13.65
N ALA A 356 8.21 13.02 -14.51
CA ALA A 356 8.01 12.55 -15.87
C ALA A 356 9.30 12.58 -16.70
N GLN A 357 10.16 13.55 -16.49
CA GLN A 357 11.38 13.73 -17.27
C GLN A 357 12.58 12.94 -16.75
N PHE A 358 12.73 12.81 -15.44
CA PHE A 358 13.96 12.28 -14.83
C PHE A 358 13.80 10.90 -14.16
N ILE A 359 12.60 10.48 -13.86
CA ILE A 359 12.37 9.12 -13.31
C ILE A 359 12.01 8.18 -14.46
N PRO A 360 12.78 7.10 -14.68
CA PRO A 360 12.51 6.19 -15.80
C PRO A 360 11.17 5.47 -15.59
N THR A 361 10.43 5.29 -16.68
CA THR A 361 9.26 4.41 -16.69
C THR A 361 9.74 2.96 -16.70
N PRO A 362 9.23 2.08 -15.85
CA PRO A 362 9.53 0.67 -15.95
C PRO A 362 9.16 0.14 -17.34
N LYS A 363 10.02 -0.64 -17.95
CA LYS A 363 9.66 -1.33 -19.20
C LYS A 363 8.63 -2.41 -18.87
N ARG A 364 7.54 -2.48 -19.63
CA ARG A 364 6.66 -3.67 -19.61
C ARG A 364 7.52 -4.90 -19.93
N GLN A 365 7.57 -5.83 -19.00
CA GLN A 365 8.10 -7.18 -19.24
C GLN A 365 7.01 -8.04 -19.87
#